data_a1e5e3689503d622ac4b16891cb3db66
#
_entry.id   a1e5e3689503d622ac4b16891cb3db66
#
_cell.length_a   1.000
_cell.length_b   1.000
_cell.length_c   1.000
_cell.angle_alpha   90.00
_cell.angle_beta   90.00
_cell.angle_gamma   90.00
#
_symmetry.space_group_name_H-M   'P 1'
#
loop_
_entity.id
_entity.type
_entity.pdbx_description
1 polymer ?
#
loop_
_entity_poly.entity_id
_entity_poly.type
_entity_poly.pdbx_seq_one_letter_code
_entity_poly.pdbx_strand_id
1 'polypeptide(L)'
;MAPMLAGPAVDPRTFASPQPVLDTGDGLRLRPWTGDDAPALREVYDDPAVRRWHVRSLTTDAEARDVALGWAARWGEGAGASWAVVDPEGALRGRLALREVSLQDGSAEVAYWTVPAARGQGVAPCALRTATRWAFGAGFHRLWLEHSVDNAPSCRAAASAGFDAEGVRRSAVLHADGWHDMHTHARIAPGPSLGWRP
;
A
#
# COMPACT_ATOMS: atom_id res chain seq x y z
N MET A 1 -18.64 8.61 -27.12
CA MET A 1 -17.32 8.11 -26.65
C MET A 1 -16.98 6.86 -27.45
N ALA A 2 -15.80 6.77 -28.06
CA ALA A 2 -15.41 5.57 -28.82
C ALA A 2 -15.33 4.36 -27.87
N PRO A 3 -15.73 3.14 -28.29
CA PRO A 3 -15.65 1.95 -27.45
C PRO A 3 -14.18 1.58 -27.20
N MET A 4 -13.88 1.13 -25.97
CA MET A 4 -12.57 0.56 -25.64
C MET A 4 -12.40 -0.77 -26.39
N LEU A 5 -11.19 -1.04 -26.89
CA LEU A 5 -10.88 -2.30 -27.61
C LEU A 5 -10.67 -3.48 -26.65
N ALA A 6 -10.42 -3.21 -25.36
CA ALA A 6 -10.31 -4.22 -24.32
C ALA A 6 -11.18 -3.83 -23.11
N GLY A 7 -11.76 -4.81 -22.45
CA GLY A 7 -12.44 -4.62 -21.17
C GLY A 7 -11.41 -4.35 -20.04
N PRO A 8 -11.90 -3.92 -18.86
CA PRO A 8 -11.02 -3.72 -17.70
C PRO A 8 -10.37 -5.03 -17.27
N ALA A 9 -9.09 -4.95 -16.89
CA ALA A 9 -8.33 -6.10 -16.39
C ALA A 9 -8.86 -6.56 -15.01
N VAL A 10 -9.28 -5.62 -14.17
CA VAL A 10 -9.90 -5.90 -12.87
C VAL A 10 -11.41 -5.68 -12.97
N ASP A 11 -12.20 -6.67 -12.56
CA ASP A 11 -13.66 -6.55 -12.54
C ASP A 11 -14.07 -5.43 -11.57
N PRO A 12 -14.80 -4.39 -12.01
CA PRO A 12 -15.27 -3.32 -11.13
C PRO A 12 -16.09 -3.83 -9.93
N ARG A 13 -16.74 -4.99 -10.04
CA ARG A 13 -17.48 -5.64 -8.94
C ARG A 13 -16.58 -6.07 -7.78
N THR A 14 -15.27 -6.15 -7.97
CA THR A 14 -14.29 -6.43 -6.91
C THR A 14 -14.50 -5.49 -5.71
N PHE A 15 -14.81 -4.23 -5.96
CA PHE A 15 -15.01 -3.21 -4.93
C PHE A 15 -16.48 -3.07 -4.47
N ALA A 16 -17.40 -3.80 -5.09
CA ALA A 16 -18.82 -3.79 -4.69
C ALA A 16 -19.11 -4.69 -3.46
N SER A 17 -18.21 -5.62 -3.14
CA SER A 17 -18.28 -6.46 -1.95
C SER A 17 -17.59 -5.77 -0.76
N PRO A 18 -17.86 -6.17 0.49
CA PRO A 18 -17.11 -5.69 1.64
C PRO A 18 -15.61 -5.88 1.47
N GLN A 19 -14.81 -4.91 1.94
CA GLN A 19 -13.35 -5.02 1.89
C GLN A 19 -12.89 -6.27 2.64
N PRO A 20 -12.08 -7.15 2.03
CA PRO A 20 -11.69 -8.41 2.64
C PRO A 20 -10.71 -8.20 3.80
N VAL A 21 -10.81 -9.08 4.78
CA VAL A 21 -9.73 -9.32 5.75
C VAL A 21 -8.78 -10.35 5.15
N LEU A 22 -7.49 -10.06 5.14
CA LEU A 22 -6.47 -10.92 4.57
C LEU A 22 -5.60 -11.50 5.69
N ASP A 23 -5.54 -12.82 5.77
CA ASP A 23 -4.66 -13.52 6.70
C ASP A 23 -3.27 -13.68 6.07
N THR A 24 -2.23 -13.41 6.84
CA THR A 24 -0.86 -13.52 6.35
C THR A 24 -0.29 -14.92 6.46
N GLY A 25 -0.87 -15.77 7.29
CA GLY A 25 -0.33 -17.08 7.67
C GLY A 25 0.76 -17.03 8.76
N ASP A 26 1.27 -15.83 9.07
CA ASP A 26 2.35 -15.61 10.04
C ASP A 26 1.83 -14.94 11.33
N GLY A 27 0.51 -15.01 11.57
CA GLY A 27 -0.14 -14.44 12.74
C GLY A 27 -0.57 -12.96 12.58
N LEU A 28 -0.18 -12.28 11.50
CA LEU A 28 -0.69 -10.94 11.20
C LEU A 28 -1.96 -11.02 10.36
N ARG A 29 -2.79 -9.97 10.43
CA ARG A 29 -3.96 -9.78 9.57
C ARG A 29 -3.99 -8.37 9.01
N LEU A 30 -4.44 -8.26 7.77
CA LEU A 30 -4.77 -6.99 7.13
C LEU A 30 -6.29 -6.85 7.17
N ARG A 31 -6.81 -5.89 7.94
CA ARG A 31 -8.25 -5.62 8.05
C ARG A 31 -8.60 -4.19 7.65
N PRO A 32 -9.84 -3.93 7.25
CA PRO A 32 -10.31 -2.56 7.07
C PRO A 32 -10.03 -1.70 8.30
N TRP A 33 -9.82 -0.41 8.08
CA TRP A 33 -9.70 0.58 9.14
C TRP A 33 -11.04 0.83 9.81
N THR A 34 -11.01 1.14 11.09
CA THR A 34 -12.16 1.56 11.88
C THR A 34 -11.87 2.86 12.61
N GLY A 35 -12.90 3.52 13.13
CA GLY A 35 -12.71 4.71 13.94
C GLY A 35 -11.98 4.47 15.27
N ASP A 36 -11.94 3.22 15.73
CA ASP A 36 -11.28 2.84 16.99
C ASP A 36 -9.75 2.75 16.83
N ASP A 37 -9.26 2.77 15.60
CA ASP A 37 -7.81 2.82 15.32
C ASP A 37 -7.20 4.22 15.54
N ALA A 38 -8.01 5.24 15.75
CA ALA A 38 -7.59 6.64 15.80
C ALA A 38 -6.48 6.93 16.83
N PRO A 39 -6.53 6.45 18.09
CA PRO A 39 -5.47 6.71 19.05
C PRO A 39 -4.12 6.14 18.61
N ALA A 40 -4.11 4.88 18.15
CA ALA A 40 -2.90 4.23 17.66
C ALA A 40 -2.36 4.90 16.40
N LEU A 41 -3.26 5.32 15.49
CA LEU A 41 -2.87 6.03 14.27
C LEU A 41 -2.24 7.39 14.58
N ARG A 42 -2.80 8.16 15.52
CA ARG A 42 -2.22 9.44 15.95
C ARG A 42 -0.81 9.24 16.51
N GLU A 43 -0.61 8.25 17.39
CA GLU A 43 0.69 7.93 17.98
C GLU A 43 1.73 7.59 16.89
N VAL A 44 1.34 6.84 15.86
CA VAL A 44 2.23 6.52 14.73
C VAL A 44 2.69 7.77 13.99
N TYR A 45 1.82 8.76 13.81
CA TYR A 45 2.17 10.01 13.14
C TYR A 45 2.95 11.00 14.01
N ASP A 46 3.18 10.68 15.29
CA ASP A 46 4.15 11.39 16.15
C ASP A 46 5.60 10.89 15.93
N ASP A 47 5.80 9.73 15.33
CA ASP A 47 7.13 9.20 15.02
C ASP A 47 7.85 10.06 13.96
N PRO A 48 9.10 10.51 14.22
CA PRO A 48 9.84 11.37 13.29
C PRO A 48 10.09 10.74 11.92
N ALA A 49 10.31 9.42 11.85
CA ALA A 49 10.55 8.75 10.58
C ALA A 49 9.25 8.63 9.76
N VAL A 50 8.10 8.42 10.40
CA VAL A 50 6.81 8.45 9.71
C VAL A 50 6.53 9.86 9.18
N ARG A 51 6.74 10.89 9.97
CA ARG A 51 6.61 12.29 9.53
C ARG A 51 7.52 12.63 8.37
N ARG A 52 8.77 12.18 8.42
CA ARG A 52 9.75 12.43 7.36
C ARG A 52 9.27 11.88 6.00
N TRP A 53 8.78 10.64 5.98
CA TRP A 53 8.44 9.96 4.72
C TRP A 53 7.01 10.19 4.24
N HIS A 54 6.09 10.52 5.13
CA HIS A 54 4.67 10.72 4.78
C HIS A 54 4.23 12.19 4.78
N VAL A 55 5.09 13.11 5.20
CA VAL A 55 4.87 14.58 5.17
C VAL A 55 3.49 14.98 5.74
N ARG A 56 3.09 14.31 6.82
CA ARG A 56 1.79 14.52 7.48
C ARG A 56 1.96 14.42 9.00
N SER A 57 1.19 15.21 9.73
CA SER A 57 0.99 15.07 11.18
C SER A 57 -0.49 14.91 11.48
N LEU A 58 -0.81 14.21 12.58
CA LEU A 58 -2.15 14.12 13.14
C LEU A 58 -2.06 14.60 14.59
N THR A 59 -2.79 15.66 14.92
CA THR A 59 -2.65 16.33 16.22
C THR A 59 -3.73 15.91 17.21
N THR A 60 -4.86 15.41 16.71
CA THR A 60 -6.00 14.98 17.52
C THR A 60 -6.51 13.59 17.11
N ASP A 61 -7.16 12.90 18.05
CA ASP A 61 -7.84 11.63 17.74
C ASP A 61 -9.00 11.82 16.75
N ALA A 62 -9.61 12.99 16.70
CA ALA A 62 -10.65 13.31 15.72
C ALA A 62 -10.07 13.34 14.30
N GLU A 63 -8.96 14.03 14.08
CA GLU A 63 -8.25 14.03 12.78
C GLU A 63 -7.81 12.61 12.38
N ALA A 64 -7.28 11.84 13.34
CA ALA A 64 -6.88 10.46 13.09
C ALA A 64 -8.07 9.56 12.72
N ARG A 65 -9.22 9.77 13.39
CA ARG A 65 -10.46 9.06 13.09
C ARG A 65 -10.97 9.38 11.69
N ASP A 66 -10.98 10.65 11.31
CA ASP A 66 -11.40 11.07 9.96
C ASP A 66 -10.50 10.46 8.89
N VAL A 67 -9.19 10.41 9.14
CA VAL A 67 -8.23 9.77 8.23
C VAL A 67 -8.49 8.26 8.12
N ALA A 68 -8.70 7.55 9.23
CA ALA A 68 -8.96 6.12 9.23
C ALA A 68 -10.26 5.79 8.48
N LEU A 69 -11.35 6.53 8.76
CA LEU A 69 -12.64 6.36 8.08
C LEU A 69 -12.56 6.73 6.60
N GLY A 70 -11.82 7.79 6.25
CA GLY A 70 -11.57 8.16 4.85
C GLY A 70 -10.81 7.07 4.08
N TRP A 71 -9.86 6.39 4.72
CA TRP A 71 -9.20 5.23 4.09
C TRP A 71 -10.15 4.05 3.90
N ALA A 72 -11.05 3.79 4.84
CA ALA A 72 -12.04 2.73 4.71
C ALA A 72 -13.06 3.03 3.59
N ALA A 73 -13.49 4.27 3.45
CA ALA A 73 -14.46 4.70 2.43
C ALA A 73 -13.97 4.49 1.00
N ARG A 74 -12.65 4.65 0.74
CA ARG A 74 -12.06 4.49 -0.61
C ARG A 74 -12.34 3.14 -1.27
N TRP A 75 -12.56 2.11 -0.48
CA TRP A 75 -12.93 0.79 -0.99
C TRP A 75 -14.26 0.84 -1.76
N GLY A 76 -15.32 1.32 -1.11
CA GLY A 76 -16.65 1.40 -1.73
C GLY A 76 -16.72 2.35 -2.94
N GLU A 77 -15.77 3.29 -3.03
CA GLU A 77 -15.63 4.21 -4.17
C GLU A 77 -14.86 3.58 -5.35
N GLY A 78 -14.29 2.38 -5.18
CA GLY A 78 -13.38 1.79 -6.18
C GLY A 78 -12.06 2.57 -6.36
N ALA A 79 -11.78 3.50 -5.45
CA ALA A 79 -10.65 4.43 -5.55
C ALA A 79 -9.36 3.89 -4.89
N GLY A 80 -9.44 2.68 -4.29
CA GLY A 80 -8.31 2.03 -3.67
C GLY A 80 -8.70 1.16 -2.48
N ALA A 81 -7.71 0.57 -1.84
CA ALA A 81 -7.85 -0.24 -0.65
C ALA A 81 -6.84 0.20 0.41
N SER A 82 -7.23 0.20 1.66
CA SER A 82 -6.29 0.48 2.75
C SER A 82 -6.59 -0.43 3.93
N TRP A 83 -5.59 -1.14 4.39
CA TRP A 83 -5.69 -2.05 5.52
C TRP A 83 -4.84 -1.59 6.70
N ALA A 84 -5.38 -1.72 7.90
CA ALA A 84 -4.60 -1.81 9.12
C ALA A 84 -3.97 -3.21 9.20
N VAL A 85 -2.66 -3.27 9.41
CA VAL A 85 -1.95 -4.51 9.69
C VAL A 85 -1.93 -4.68 11.19
N VAL A 86 -2.54 -5.75 11.69
CA VAL A 86 -2.69 -6.00 13.13
C VAL A 86 -2.15 -7.37 13.50
N ASP A 87 -1.72 -7.53 14.76
CA ASP A 87 -1.37 -8.83 15.34
C ASP A 87 -2.62 -9.60 15.81
N PRO A 88 -2.45 -10.83 16.37
CA PRO A 88 -3.56 -11.63 16.86
C PRO A 88 -4.36 -10.96 17.99
N GLU A 89 -3.72 -10.13 18.79
CA GLU A 89 -4.31 -9.36 19.90
C GLU A 89 -5.05 -8.10 19.39
N GLY A 90 -4.92 -7.78 18.10
CA GLY A 90 -5.54 -6.63 17.45
C GLY A 90 -4.73 -5.34 17.51
N ALA A 91 -3.51 -5.37 18.06
CA ALA A 91 -2.64 -4.20 18.12
C ALA A 91 -2.12 -3.82 16.73
N LEU A 92 -2.12 -2.52 16.45
CA LEU A 92 -1.66 -1.98 15.16
C LEU A 92 -0.15 -2.20 14.99
N ARG A 93 0.23 -2.82 13.88
CA ARG A 93 1.63 -3.08 13.48
C ARG A 93 2.07 -2.30 12.26
N GLY A 94 1.10 -1.86 11.44
CA GLY A 94 1.41 -1.10 10.24
C GLY A 94 0.17 -0.78 9.41
N ARG A 95 0.43 -0.25 8.24
CA ARG A 95 -0.56 0.01 7.19
C ARG A 95 -0.05 -0.50 5.86
N LEU A 96 -0.96 -1.01 5.04
CA LEU A 96 -0.75 -1.22 3.62
C LEU A 96 -1.92 -0.64 2.85
N ALA A 97 -1.65 -0.01 1.72
CA ALA A 97 -2.69 0.52 0.85
C ALA A 97 -2.38 0.29 -0.61
N LEU A 98 -3.42 0.11 -1.41
CA LEU A 98 -3.42 0.27 -2.85
C LEU A 98 -4.05 1.63 -3.17
N ARG A 99 -3.35 2.44 -3.92
CA ARG A 99 -3.79 3.77 -4.38
C ARG A 99 -3.48 3.93 -5.87
N GLU A 100 -3.97 5.00 -6.49
CA GLU A 100 -3.82 5.20 -7.94
C GLU A 100 -4.27 3.97 -8.75
N VAL A 101 -5.43 3.44 -8.36
CA VAL A 101 -5.97 2.21 -8.95
C VAL A 101 -6.47 2.48 -10.36
N SER A 102 -5.92 1.76 -11.34
CA SER A 102 -6.46 1.64 -12.69
C SER A 102 -7.06 0.25 -12.87
N LEU A 103 -8.39 0.16 -12.84
CA LEU A 103 -9.07 -1.11 -13.13
C LEU A 103 -8.89 -1.51 -14.59
N GLN A 104 -8.80 -0.51 -15.48
CA GLN A 104 -8.61 -0.73 -16.92
C GLN A 104 -7.28 -1.45 -17.19
N ASP A 105 -6.18 -0.97 -16.60
CA ASP A 105 -4.84 -1.52 -16.81
C ASP A 105 -4.47 -2.61 -15.81
N GLY A 106 -5.31 -2.82 -14.79
CA GLY A 106 -5.02 -3.74 -13.69
C GLY A 106 -3.78 -3.31 -12.90
N SER A 107 -3.63 -2.01 -12.62
CA SER A 107 -2.46 -1.50 -11.93
C SER A 107 -2.83 -0.71 -10.67
N ALA A 108 -1.92 -0.71 -9.69
CA ALA A 108 -2.05 0.10 -8.48
C ALA A 108 -0.70 0.43 -7.87
N GLU A 109 -0.59 1.60 -7.24
CA GLU A 109 0.52 1.93 -6.37
C GLU A 109 0.33 1.31 -4.99
N VAL A 110 1.39 0.74 -4.43
CA VAL A 110 1.40 0.21 -3.07
C VAL A 110 2.10 1.18 -2.13
N ALA A 111 1.42 1.60 -1.07
CA ALA A 111 2.00 2.42 -0.02
C ALA A 111 1.91 1.72 1.33
N TYR A 112 2.94 1.84 2.17
CA TYR A 112 2.95 1.20 3.49
C TYR A 112 3.82 1.96 4.50
N TRP A 113 3.56 1.67 5.75
CA TRP A 113 4.44 2.00 6.88
C TRP A 113 4.29 0.95 7.99
N THR A 114 5.27 0.89 8.86
CA THR A 114 5.31 0.00 10.04
C THR A 114 5.44 0.84 11.29
N VAL A 115 4.66 0.53 12.33
CA VAL A 115 4.78 1.20 13.63
C VAL A 115 6.20 1.04 14.18
N PRO A 116 6.74 2.03 14.91
CA PRO A 116 8.13 2.00 15.40
C PRO A 116 8.48 0.70 16.13
N ALA A 117 7.64 0.26 17.04
CA ALA A 117 7.86 -0.94 17.86
C ALA A 117 7.86 -2.26 17.07
N ALA A 118 7.32 -2.25 15.83
CA ALA A 118 7.24 -3.46 14.98
C ALA A 118 8.25 -3.44 13.82
N ARG A 119 9.13 -2.43 13.75
CA ARG A 119 10.19 -2.36 12.73
C ARG A 119 11.18 -3.51 12.91
N GLY A 120 11.72 -4.01 11.80
CA GLY A 120 12.66 -5.13 11.81
C GLY A 120 12.02 -6.51 12.01
N GLN A 121 10.71 -6.59 12.27
CA GLN A 121 9.98 -7.84 12.53
C GLN A 121 9.30 -8.43 11.28
N GLY A 122 9.63 -7.96 10.08
CA GLY A 122 9.09 -8.51 8.84
C GLY A 122 7.66 -8.08 8.49
N VAL A 123 7.06 -7.14 9.22
CA VAL A 123 5.66 -6.70 9.03
C VAL A 123 5.41 -6.19 7.61
N ALA A 124 6.24 -5.26 7.10
CA ALA A 124 6.05 -4.69 5.77
C ALA A 124 6.19 -5.74 4.64
N PRO A 125 7.25 -6.56 4.57
CA PRO A 125 7.33 -7.61 3.54
C PRO A 125 6.19 -8.62 3.62
N CYS A 126 5.73 -8.98 4.82
CA CYS A 126 4.62 -9.89 5.03
C CYS A 126 3.31 -9.30 4.48
N ALA A 127 3.00 -8.05 4.85
CA ALA A 127 1.84 -7.33 4.35
C ALA A 127 1.87 -7.15 2.83
N LEU A 128 3.04 -6.77 2.27
CA LEU A 128 3.25 -6.63 0.82
C LEU A 128 2.94 -7.93 0.08
N ARG A 129 3.51 -9.08 0.52
CA ARG A 129 3.25 -10.38 -0.11
C ARG A 129 1.78 -10.75 -0.05
N THR A 130 1.13 -10.51 1.07
CA THR A 130 -0.28 -10.87 1.28
C THR A 130 -1.21 -10.03 0.41
N ALA A 131 -1.05 -8.71 0.41
CA ALA A 131 -1.86 -7.84 -0.43
C ALA A 131 -1.60 -8.07 -1.93
N THR A 132 -0.36 -8.36 -2.32
CA THR A 132 -0.01 -8.69 -3.71
C THR A 132 -0.71 -9.97 -4.17
N ARG A 133 -0.71 -11.02 -3.33
CA ARG A 133 -1.40 -12.28 -3.66
C ARG A 133 -2.90 -12.05 -3.87
N TRP A 134 -3.52 -11.28 -2.99
CA TRP A 134 -4.92 -10.90 -3.14
C TRP A 134 -5.16 -10.09 -4.42
N ALA A 135 -4.37 -9.05 -4.66
CA ALA A 135 -4.54 -8.19 -5.82
C ALA A 135 -4.41 -8.95 -7.15
N PHE A 136 -3.41 -9.82 -7.27
CA PHE A 136 -3.25 -10.66 -8.46
C PHE A 136 -4.42 -11.64 -8.63
N GLY A 137 -4.94 -12.20 -7.54
CA GLY A 137 -6.16 -13.01 -7.56
C GLY A 137 -7.42 -12.22 -7.95
N ALA A 138 -7.44 -10.91 -7.71
CA ALA A 138 -8.52 -9.99 -8.11
C ALA A 138 -8.37 -9.47 -9.55
N GLY A 139 -7.30 -9.86 -10.28
CA GLY A 139 -7.09 -9.46 -11.67
C GLY A 139 -6.10 -8.30 -11.88
N PHE A 140 -5.50 -7.76 -10.80
CA PHE A 140 -4.42 -6.81 -10.99
C PHE A 140 -3.26 -7.48 -11.71
N HIS A 141 -2.68 -6.78 -12.67
CA HIS A 141 -1.53 -7.25 -13.44
C HIS A 141 -0.22 -6.69 -12.89
N ARG A 142 -0.23 -5.44 -12.42
CA ARG A 142 0.96 -4.73 -11.99
C ARG A 142 0.74 -3.99 -10.68
N LEU A 143 1.60 -4.24 -9.71
CA LEU A 143 1.73 -3.43 -8.51
C LEU A 143 3.08 -2.73 -8.51
N TRP A 144 3.11 -1.46 -8.18
CA TRP A 144 4.34 -0.69 -8.10
C TRP A 144 4.39 0.13 -6.81
N LEU A 145 5.54 0.54 -6.39
CA LEU A 145 5.76 1.38 -5.22
C LEU A 145 6.97 2.29 -5.44
N GLU A 146 6.95 3.41 -4.74
CA GLU A 146 8.07 4.33 -4.70
C GLU A 146 8.49 4.63 -3.27
N HIS A 147 9.77 4.87 -3.09
CA HIS A 147 10.32 5.39 -1.85
C HIS A 147 11.56 6.24 -2.14
N SER A 148 11.89 7.19 -1.25
CA SER A 148 13.14 7.93 -1.35
C SER A 148 14.33 6.98 -1.42
N VAL A 149 15.32 7.29 -2.23
CA VAL A 149 16.59 6.54 -2.30
C VAL A 149 17.28 6.46 -0.94
N ASP A 150 17.02 7.43 -0.05
CA ASP A 150 17.54 7.46 1.32
C ASP A 150 16.78 6.51 2.26
N ASN A 151 15.65 5.94 1.83
CA ASN A 151 14.86 5.01 2.64
C ASN A 151 15.26 3.56 2.37
N ALA A 152 16.49 3.22 2.72
CA ALA A 152 17.02 1.85 2.57
C ALA A 152 16.15 0.75 3.23
N PRO A 153 15.48 0.96 4.39
CA PRO A 153 14.54 -0.01 4.92
C PRO A 153 13.38 -0.33 3.97
N SER A 154 12.82 0.67 3.27
CA SER A 154 11.74 0.46 2.29
C SER A 154 12.23 -0.34 1.09
N CYS A 155 13.44 -0.03 0.59
CA CYS A 155 14.07 -0.79 -0.49
C CYS A 155 14.19 -2.30 -0.14
N ARG A 156 14.71 -2.61 1.05
CA ARG A 156 14.82 -4.01 1.52
C ARG A 156 13.45 -4.69 1.66
N ALA A 157 12.44 -3.98 2.15
CA ALA A 157 11.10 -4.52 2.29
C ALA A 157 10.49 -4.86 0.92
N ALA A 158 10.62 -3.96 -0.06
CA ALA A 158 10.16 -4.17 -1.43
C ALA A 158 10.85 -5.39 -2.07
N ALA A 159 12.18 -5.45 -2.05
CA ALA A 159 12.94 -6.56 -2.61
C ALA A 159 12.58 -7.91 -1.92
N SER A 160 12.46 -7.92 -0.58
CA SER A 160 12.07 -9.10 0.19
C SER A 160 10.65 -9.58 -0.11
N ALA A 161 9.78 -8.69 -0.61
CA ALA A 161 8.43 -9.03 -1.05
C ALA A 161 8.35 -9.36 -2.55
N GLY A 162 9.48 -9.41 -3.27
CA GLY A 162 9.56 -9.76 -4.68
C GLY A 162 9.16 -8.63 -5.63
N PHE A 163 9.36 -7.39 -5.21
CA PHE A 163 9.27 -6.23 -6.09
C PHE A 163 10.64 -5.92 -6.67
N ASP A 164 10.76 -6.03 -7.98
CA ASP A 164 11.99 -5.74 -8.71
C ASP A 164 12.21 -4.23 -8.84
N ALA A 165 13.47 -3.77 -8.76
CA ALA A 165 13.81 -2.38 -8.99
C ALA A 165 13.71 -2.06 -10.48
N GLU A 166 13.04 -0.95 -10.84
CA GLU A 166 12.88 -0.52 -12.24
C GLU A 166 13.66 0.76 -12.56
N GLY A 167 14.08 1.51 -11.56
CA GLY A 167 14.88 2.71 -11.78
C GLY A 167 14.75 3.77 -10.69
N VAL A 168 15.22 4.97 -11.01
CA VAL A 168 15.20 6.13 -10.14
C VAL A 168 14.58 7.32 -10.87
N ARG A 169 13.57 7.93 -10.25
CA ARG A 169 13.00 9.22 -10.68
C ARG A 169 13.70 10.34 -9.93
N ARG A 170 14.44 11.19 -10.65
CA ARG A 170 15.19 12.29 -10.03
C ARG A 170 14.29 13.43 -9.61
N SER A 171 14.53 14.01 -8.43
CA SER A 171 13.81 15.15 -7.85
C SER A 171 12.28 15.01 -7.97
N ALA A 172 11.75 13.82 -7.65
CA ALA A 172 10.38 13.45 -8.00
C ALA A 172 9.37 13.80 -6.91
N VAL A 173 9.78 13.84 -5.63
CA VAL A 173 8.87 14.09 -4.51
C VAL A 173 9.51 15.09 -3.55
N LEU A 174 8.71 16.09 -3.14
CA LEU A 174 9.10 17.06 -2.12
C LEU A 174 8.78 16.48 -0.72
N HIS A 175 9.83 16.28 0.08
CA HIS A 175 9.76 15.94 1.50
C HIS A 175 10.02 17.19 2.37
N ALA A 176 9.95 17.04 3.69
CA ALA A 176 10.15 18.15 4.61
C ALA A 176 11.58 18.74 4.56
N ASP A 177 12.56 17.94 4.14
CA ASP A 177 13.98 18.27 4.01
C ASP A 177 14.44 18.56 2.57
N GLY A 178 13.49 18.58 1.60
CA GLY A 178 13.79 18.94 0.21
C GLY A 178 13.29 17.94 -0.82
N TRP A 179 13.72 18.11 -2.06
CA TRP A 179 13.39 17.23 -3.18
C TRP A 179 14.19 15.93 -3.09
N HIS A 180 13.49 14.80 -3.20
CA HIS A 180 14.10 13.47 -3.16
C HIS A 180 14.03 12.77 -4.51
N ASP A 181 15.11 12.05 -4.82
CA ASP A 181 15.10 11.00 -5.83
C ASP A 181 14.32 9.81 -5.28
N MET A 182 13.49 9.19 -6.15
CA MET A 182 12.64 8.09 -5.76
C MET A 182 13.02 6.80 -6.48
N HIS A 183 13.32 5.75 -5.72
CA HIS A 183 13.42 4.40 -6.26
C HIS A 183 12.02 3.90 -6.63
N THR A 184 11.86 3.37 -7.83
CA THR A 184 10.65 2.70 -8.29
C THR A 184 10.87 1.19 -8.30
N HIS A 185 9.95 0.47 -7.71
CA HIS A 185 9.90 -0.99 -7.73
C HIS A 185 8.55 -1.46 -8.23
N ALA A 186 8.52 -2.61 -8.91
CA ALA A 186 7.26 -3.21 -9.34
C ALA A 186 7.27 -4.73 -9.20
N ARG A 187 6.07 -5.28 -9.12
CA ARG A 187 5.82 -6.71 -9.20
C ARG A 187 4.70 -6.98 -10.20
N ILE A 188 4.98 -7.89 -11.14
CA ILE A 188 4.06 -8.25 -12.21
C ILE A 188 3.40 -9.58 -11.88
N ALA A 189 2.10 -9.71 -12.14
CA ALA A 189 1.39 -10.96 -11.97
C ALA A 189 2.00 -12.04 -12.90
N PRO A 190 2.21 -13.27 -12.41
CA PRO A 190 2.59 -14.37 -13.27
C PRO A 190 1.47 -14.61 -14.30
N GLY A 191 1.80 -14.49 -15.56
CA GLY A 191 0.86 -14.68 -16.68
C GLY A 191 1.61 -15.10 -17.93
N PRO A 192 0.90 -15.51 -19.00
CA PRO A 192 1.57 -15.73 -20.27
C PRO A 192 2.24 -14.41 -20.66
N SER A 193 3.57 -14.40 -20.69
CA SER A 193 4.34 -13.30 -21.21
C SER A 193 3.90 -13.09 -22.66
N LEU A 194 3.06 -12.10 -22.91
CA LEU A 194 2.88 -11.58 -24.26
C LEU A 194 4.25 -11.05 -24.64
N GLY A 195 4.97 -11.86 -25.42
CA GLY A 195 6.38 -11.66 -25.70
C GLY A 195 6.61 -10.41 -26.53
N TRP A 196 6.69 -9.27 -25.85
CA TRP A 196 7.42 -8.15 -26.39
C TRP A 196 8.91 -8.51 -26.23
N ARG A 197 9.58 -8.76 -27.32
CA ARG A 197 11.04 -8.80 -27.40
C ARG A 197 11.49 -7.51 -28.06
N PRO A 198 12.49 -6.79 -27.50
CA PRO A 198 13.06 -5.62 -28.14
C PRO A 198 13.71 -5.98 -29.49
#